data_730db81395b8d5c491e1b3401b7e640d
#
_entry.id   730db81395b8d5c491e1b3401b7e640d
#
_cell.length_a   1.000
_cell.length_b   1.000
_cell.length_c   1.000
_cell.angle_alpha   90.00
_cell.angle_beta   90.00
_cell.angle_gamma   90.00
#
_symmetry.space_group_name_H-M   'P 1'
#
loop_
_entity.id
_entity.type
_entity.pdbx_description
1 polymer ?
#
loop_
_entity_poly.entity_id
_entity_poly.type
_entity_poly.pdbx_seq_one_letter_code
_entity_poly.pdbx_strand_id
1 'polypeptide(L)'
;MLRIDLDERPIAMLVNFRHGSGAFSFKIAFDEALGRFSPGVLIEIANLHDVQDDPHIAWMDSCAAADHPMIDSLWAERRTIVQYRVALHGLGTVRLRRNAALSAANGLEAVSRLLKGKG
;
A
#
# COMPACT_ATOMS: atom_id res chain seq x y z
N MET A 1 14.40 -3.51 -6.99
CA MET A 1 14.63 -3.69 -5.54
C MET A 1 15.78 -2.79 -5.13
N LEU A 2 15.58 -2.01 -4.09
CA LEU A 2 16.57 -1.10 -3.50
C LEU A 2 17.13 -1.70 -2.21
N ARG A 3 18.37 -1.36 -1.85
CA ARG A 3 19.02 -1.81 -0.65
C ARG A 3 19.97 -0.73 -0.14
N ILE A 4 19.98 -0.50 1.17
CA ILE A 4 20.97 0.33 1.84
C ILE A 4 21.81 -0.57 2.69
N ASP A 5 23.13 -0.43 2.58
CA ASP A 5 24.12 -1.17 3.37
C ASP A 5 24.87 -0.21 4.31
N LEU A 6 25.20 -0.72 5.47
CA LEU A 6 26.16 -0.13 6.41
C LEU A 6 27.24 -1.17 6.68
N ASP A 7 28.50 -0.85 6.35
CA ASP A 7 29.64 -1.74 6.50
C ASP A 7 29.36 -3.13 5.89
N GLU A 8 28.91 -3.14 4.62
CA GLU A 8 28.58 -4.34 3.83
C GLU A 8 27.39 -5.14 4.36
N ARG A 9 26.73 -4.69 5.42
CA ARG A 9 25.54 -5.31 5.98
C ARG A 9 24.26 -4.59 5.53
N PRO A 10 23.27 -5.30 4.98
CA PRO A 10 21.99 -4.68 4.62
C PRO A 10 21.27 -4.17 5.87
N ILE A 11 20.91 -2.89 5.87
CA ILE A 11 20.18 -2.25 6.97
C ILE A 11 18.76 -1.84 6.57
N ALA A 12 18.49 -1.69 5.27
CA ALA A 12 17.14 -1.50 4.75
C ALA A 12 17.02 -2.07 3.34
N MET A 13 15.84 -2.57 3.03
CA MET A 13 15.49 -3.13 1.71
C MET A 13 14.08 -2.69 1.33
N LEU A 14 13.88 -2.41 0.04
CA LEU A 14 12.59 -2.03 -0.53
C LEU A 14 12.36 -2.76 -1.84
N VAL A 15 11.15 -3.32 -2.01
CA VAL A 15 10.73 -3.99 -3.23
C VAL A 15 9.59 -3.21 -3.85
N ASN A 16 9.73 -2.86 -5.14
CA ASN A 16 8.69 -2.29 -5.97
C ASN A 16 8.29 -3.26 -7.07
N PHE A 17 7.04 -3.19 -7.48
CA PHE A 17 6.56 -3.77 -8.73
C PHE A 17 6.37 -2.69 -9.78
N ARG A 18 6.58 -3.05 -11.05
CA ARG A 18 6.35 -2.18 -12.19
C ARG A 18 5.33 -2.83 -13.13
N HIS A 19 4.41 -2.03 -13.65
CA HIS A 19 3.45 -2.43 -14.67
C HIS A 19 3.16 -1.25 -15.60
N GLY A 20 3.49 -1.42 -16.87
CA GLY A 20 3.43 -0.30 -17.83
C GLY A 20 4.33 0.85 -17.37
N SER A 21 3.78 2.06 -17.33
CA SER A 21 4.45 3.26 -16.80
C SER A 21 4.20 3.50 -15.31
N GLY A 22 3.59 2.57 -14.59
CA GLY A 22 3.31 2.66 -13.17
C GLY A 22 4.26 1.85 -12.31
N ALA A 23 4.58 2.36 -11.12
CA ALA A 23 5.29 1.65 -10.08
C ALA A 23 4.44 1.52 -8.82
N PHE A 24 4.68 0.47 -8.05
CA PHE A 24 3.93 0.16 -6.83
C PHE A 24 4.91 -0.27 -5.75
N SER A 25 4.92 0.43 -4.62
CA SER A 25 5.68 -0.01 -3.46
C SER A 25 5.01 -1.24 -2.84
N PHE A 26 5.80 -2.27 -2.57
CA PHE A 26 5.27 -3.52 -2.04
C PHE A 26 5.67 -3.77 -0.59
N LYS A 27 6.97 -3.73 -0.32
CA LYS A 27 7.49 -4.09 1.00
C LYS A 27 8.76 -3.32 1.32
N ILE A 28 8.77 -2.73 2.52
CA ILE A 28 9.97 -2.20 3.17
C ILE A 28 10.29 -3.12 4.35
N ALA A 29 11.56 -3.45 4.51
CA ALA A 29 12.10 -4.10 5.67
C ALA A 29 13.39 -3.38 6.10
N PHE A 30 13.62 -3.24 7.39
CA PHE A 30 14.82 -2.59 7.92
C PHE A 30 15.26 -3.22 9.24
N ASP A 31 16.51 -2.98 9.62
CA ASP A 31 17.06 -3.42 10.90
C ASP A 31 16.49 -2.53 12.02
N GLU A 32 15.64 -3.11 12.87
CA GLU A 32 14.97 -2.41 13.97
C GLU A 32 15.96 -1.90 15.03
N ALA A 33 17.13 -2.52 15.16
CA ALA A 33 18.19 -2.05 16.06
C ALA A 33 18.71 -0.65 15.66
N LEU A 34 18.54 -0.29 14.39
CA LEU A 34 18.90 1.02 13.83
C LEU A 34 17.70 1.96 13.72
N GLY A 35 16.57 1.64 14.34
CA GLY A 35 15.32 2.41 14.23
C GLY A 35 15.48 3.91 14.55
N ARG A 36 16.37 4.29 15.49
CA ARG A 36 16.69 5.69 15.82
C ARG A 36 17.22 6.52 14.63
N PHE A 37 17.77 5.86 13.61
CA PHE A 37 18.29 6.49 12.38
C PHE A 37 17.29 6.44 11.23
N SER A 38 16.09 5.89 11.46
CA SER A 38 14.99 5.82 10.50
C SER A 38 15.37 5.22 9.13
N PRO A 39 15.99 4.01 9.08
CA PRO A 39 16.44 3.44 7.81
C PRO A 39 15.30 3.17 6.83
N GLY A 40 14.07 2.97 7.33
CA GLY A 40 12.87 2.88 6.50
C GLY A 40 12.53 4.20 5.79
N VAL A 41 12.74 5.35 6.43
CA VAL A 41 12.58 6.67 5.81
C VAL A 41 13.68 6.90 4.78
N LEU A 42 14.92 6.56 5.10
CA LEU A 42 16.07 6.75 4.19
C LEU A 42 15.91 5.97 2.90
N ILE A 43 15.46 4.70 2.97
CA ILE A 43 15.26 3.90 1.76
C ILE A 43 14.05 4.37 0.95
N GLU A 44 13.03 4.95 1.60
CA GLU A 44 11.90 5.53 0.89
C GLU A 44 12.31 6.83 0.16
N ILE A 45 13.15 7.66 0.74
CA ILE A 45 13.72 8.83 0.06
C ILE A 45 14.57 8.39 -1.16
N ALA A 46 15.41 7.37 -1.00
CA ALA A 46 16.16 6.80 -2.10
C ALA A 46 15.25 6.25 -3.21
N ASN A 47 14.14 5.63 -2.83
CA ASN A 47 13.12 5.16 -3.75
C ASN A 47 12.47 6.29 -4.56
N LEU A 48 12.12 7.40 -3.90
CA LEU A 48 11.55 8.57 -4.58
C LEU A 48 12.52 9.15 -5.61
N HIS A 49 13.81 9.22 -5.30
CA HIS A 49 14.83 9.65 -6.26
C HIS A 49 14.95 8.67 -7.43
N ASP A 50 15.06 7.36 -7.18
CA ASP A 50 15.15 6.33 -8.22
C ASP A 50 13.96 6.37 -9.19
N VAL A 51 12.75 6.60 -8.65
CA VAL A 51 11.52 6.72 -9.44
C VAL A 51 11.47 8.01 -10.26
N GLN A 52 11.91 9.14 -9.70
CA GLN A 52 11.94 10.43 -10.39
C GLN A 52 12.98 10.45 -11.53
N ASP A 53 14.08 9.75 -11.37
CA ASP A 53 15.16 9.67 -12.35
C ASP A 53 14.86 8.67 -13.48
N ASP A 54 13.85 7.78 -13.32
CA ASP A 54 13.50 6.81 -14.35
C ASP A 54 12.44 7.35 -15.32
N PRO A 55 12.83 7.65 -16.59
CA PRO A 55 11.92 8.24 -17.59
C PRO A 55 10.78 7.29 -18.01
N HIS A 56 10.84 6.01 -17.65
CA HIS A 56 9.80 5.04 -17.95
C HIS A 56 8.72 4.96 -16.89
N ILE A 57 8.90 5.63 -15.74
CA ILE A 57 7.91 5.68 -14.66
C ILE A 57 7.21 7.04 -14.71
N ALA A 58 5.92 7.04 -15.04
CA ALA A 58 5.11 8.24 -15.08
C ALA A 58 4.42 8.54 -13.72
N TRP A 59 4.25 7.52 -12.90
CA TRP A 59 3.60 7.63 -11.59
C TRP A 59 3.96 6.45 -10.69
N MET A 60 3.85 6.66 -9.38
CA MET A 60 4.02 5.61 -8.38
C MET A 60 2.91 5.65 -7.34
N ASP A 61 2.53 4.47 -6.85
CA ASP A 61 1.62 4.28 -5.71
C ASP A 61 2.40 3.68 -4.54
N SER A 62 2.34 4.33 -3.39
CA SER A 62 3.00 3.82 -2.18
C SER A 62 2.35 2.55 -1.63
N CYS A 63 1.13 2.21 -2.07
CA CYS A 63 0.32 1.11 -1.57
C CYS A 63 0.11 1.13 -0.04
N ALA A 64 0.36 2.26 0.59
CA ALA A 64 0.21 2.42 2.03
C ALA A 64 -1.26 2.51 2.43
N ALA A 65 -1.55 2.12 3.67
CA ALA A 65 -2.85 2.41 4.28
C ALA A 65 -3.04 3.93 4.41
N ALA A 66 -4.30 4.37 4.43
CA ALA A 66 -4.61 5.76 4.73
C ALA A 66 -4.02 6.16 6.10
N ASP A 67 -3.59 7.40 6.21
CA ASP A 67 -3.02 7.98 7.43
C ASP A 67 -1.73 7.28 7.92
N HIS A 68 -0.91 6.77 6.99
CA HIS A 68 0.38 6.15 7.33
C HIS A 68 1.43 7.23 7.63
N PRO A 69 1.91 7.38 8.88
CA PRO A 69 2.68 8.56 9.31
C PRO A 69 3.94 8.84 8.47
N MET A 70 4.71 7.80 8.13
CA MET A 70 5.92 7.95 7.33
C MET A 70 5.59 8.35 5.89
N ILE A 71 4.64 7.67 5.26
CA ILE A 71 4.26 7.93 3.87
C ILE A 71 3.63 9.32 3.75
N ASP A 72 2.75 9.70 4.68
CA ASP A 72 2.10 11.01 4.69
C ASP A 72 3.07 12.18 4.86
N SER A 73 4.23 11.94 5.47
CA SER A 73 5.29 12.95 5.61
C SER A 73 6.15 13.12 4.34
N LEU A 74 6.22 12.09 3.48
CA LEU A 74 7.09 12.06 2.30
C LEU A 74 6.32 12.26 0.99
N TRP A 75 5.08 11.78 0.92
CA TRP A 75 4.24 11.77 -0.27
C TRP A 75 3.15 12.82 -0.17
N ALA A 76 3.25 13.89 -0.95
CA ALA A 76 2.29 15.00 -0.94
C ALA A 76 0.99 14.67 -1.68
N GLU A 77 1.08 13.91 -2.77
CA GLU A 77 -0.07 13.59 -3.61
C GLU A 77 -0.90 12.45 -3.04
N ARG A 78 -2.18 12.43 -3.42
CA ARG A 78 -3.14 11.41 -2.98
C ARG A 78 -3.91 10.86 -4.18
N ARG A 79 -4.12 9.55 -4.18
CA ARG A 79 -4.92 8.85 -5.17
C ARG A 79 -6.12 8.21 -4.51
N THR A 80 -7.30 8.40 -5.08
CA THR A 80 -8.50 7.73 -4.61
C THR A 80 -8.48 6.26 -5.03
N ILE A 81 -8.53 5.35 -4.05
CA ILE A 81 -8.67 3.91 -4.28
C ILE A 81 -10.10 3.51 -3.91
N VAL A 82 -10.78 2.86 -4.84
CA VAL A 82 -12.13 2.34 -4.64
C VAL A 82 -12.16 0.82 -4.74
N GLN A 83 -12.90 0.21 -3.84
CA GLN A 83 -13.15 -1.22 -3.88
C GLN A 83 -14.51 -1.48 -4.53
N TYR A 84 -14.52 -2.21 -5.62
CA TYR A 84 -15.76 -2.64 -6.27
C TYR A 84 -16.14 -4.04 -5.83
N ARG A 85 -17.41 -4.23 -5.50
CA ARG A 85 -18.01 -5.54 -5.29
C ARG A 85 -19.02 -5.78 -6.41
N VAL A 86 -18.72 -6.72 -7.28
CA VAL A 86 -19.58 -7.05 -8.42
C VAL A 86 -20.30 -8.36 -8.15
N ALA A 87 -21.62 -8.28 -8.20
CA ALA A 87 -22.46 -9.48 -8.15
C ALA A 87 -22.58 -10.08 -9.55
N LEU A 88 -21.98 -11.23 -9.79
CA LEU A 88 -22.09 -11.95 -11.04
C LEU A 88 -23.52 -12.50 -11.22
N HIS A 89 -24.02 -12.51 -12.48
CA HIS A 89 -25.34 -13.02 -12.81
C HIS A 89 -25.44 -14.52 -12.53
N GLY A 90 -26.55 -14.95 -11.92
CA GLY A 90 -26.86 -16.34 -11.65
C GLY A 90 -28.36 -16.59 -11.68
N LEU A 91 -28.78 -17.84 -11.82
CA LEU A 91 -30.19 -18.28 -11.83
C LEU A 91 -30.89 -17.99 -10.47
N GLY A 92 -32.10 -17.47 -10.50
CA GLY A 92 -33.07 -17.18 -9.42
C GLY A 92 -32.62 -17.23 -7.95
N THR A 93 -32.54 -18.40 -7.36
CA THR A 93 -32.19 -18.63 -5.94
C THR A 93 -30.75 -18.19 -5.59
N VAL A 94 -29.84 -18.23 -6.56
CA VAL A 94 -28.45 -17.78 -6.39
C VAL A 94 -28.42 -16.25 -6.25
N ARG A 95 -29.33 -15.53 -6.92
CA ARG A 95 -29.43 -14.06 -6.87
C ARG A 95 -29.80 -13.58 -5.44
N LEU A 96 -30.74 -14.24 -4.80
CA LEU A 96 -31.18 -13.88 -3.45
C LEU A 96 -30.06 -14.12 -2.40
N ARG A 97 -29.42 -15.28 -2.46
CA ARG A 97 -28.28 -15.64 -1.58
C ARG A 97 -27.09 -14.69 -1.81
N ARG A 98 -26.82 -14.33 -3.02
CA ARG A 98 -25.76 -13.39 -3.39
C ARG A 98 -25.99 -12.00 -2.81
N ASN A 99 -27.20 -11.45 -2.92
CA ASN A 99 -27.53 -10.15 -2.38
C ASN A 99 -27.48 -10.12 -0.87
N ALA A 100 -27.93 -11.19 -0.20
CA ALA A 100 -27.79 -11.37 1.25
C ALA A 100 -26.31 -11.43 1.69
N ALA A 101 -25.47 -12.17 0.96
CA ALA A 101 -24.04 -12.24 1.26
C ALA A 101 -23.32 -10.90 1.06
N LEU A 102 -23.68 -10.14 0.03
CA LEU A 102 -23.13 -8.78 -0.21
C LEU A 102 -23.56 -7.81 0.89
N SER A 103 -24.82 -7.86 1.33
CA SER A 103 -25.32 -7.04 2.44
C SER A 103 -24.66 -7.39 3.77
N ALA A 104 -24.47 -8.68 4.07
CA ALA A 104 -23.77 -9.13 5.26
C ALA A 104 -22.29 -8.69 5.25
N ALA A 105 -21.61 -8.83 4.12
CA ALA A 105 -20.21 -8.39 3.96
C ALA A 105 -20.07 -6.87 4.15
N ASN A 106 -21.01 -6.07 3.61
CA ASN A 106 -21.02 -4.62 3.81
C ASN A 106 -21.27 -4.24 5.28
N GLY A 107 -22.14 -4.96 5.96
CA GLY A 107 -22.41 -4.77 7.40
C GLY A 107 -21.17 -5.05 8.27
N LEU A 108 -20.48 -6.16 8.02
CA LEU A 108 -19.24 -6.51 8.72
C LEU A 108 -18.12 -5.49 8.51
N GLU A 109 -18.00 -4.94 7.31
CA GLU A 109 -17.00 -3.91 7.02
C GLU A 109 -17.31 -2.58 7.71
N ALA A 110 -18.59 -2.20 7.77
CA ALA A 110 -19.01 -1.01 8.50
C ALA A 110 -18.72 -1.14 10.01
N VAL A 111 -18.99 -2.30 10.60
CA VAL A 111 -18.65 -2.59 12.00
C VAL A 111 -17.14 -2.57 12.24
N SER A 112 -16.35 -3.14 11.33
CA SER A 112 -14.87 -3.13 11.42
C SER A 112 -14.30 -1.71 11.39
N ARG A 113 -14.85 -0.83 10.54
CA ARG A 113 -14.44 0.60 10.50
C ARG A 113 -14.77 1.34 11.79
N LEU A 114 -15.96 1.09 12.35
CA LEU A 114 -16.38 1.71 13.63
C LEU A 114 -15.50 1.28 14.80
N LEU A 115 -15.04 0.01 14.81
CA LEU A 115 -14.15 -0.51 15.85
C LEU A 115 -12.72 0.06 15.72
N LYS A 116 -12.22 0.26 14.50
CA LYS A 116 -10.89 0.84 14.24
C LYS A 116 -10.82 2.35 14.50
N GLY A 117 -11.94 3.07 14.40
CA GLY A 117 -12.01 4.52 14.64
C GLY A 117 -12.10 4.92 16.11
N LYS A 118 -12.04 3.97 17.06
CA LYS A 118 -12.11 4.21 18.52
C LYS A 118 -10.79 3.89 19.24
N GLY A 119 -9.69 3.71 18.52
CA GLY A 119 -8.37 3.50 19.09
C GLY A 119 -7.48 4.73 18.99
#